data_640df9639b79718b159ccefc8f5ee64d
#
_entry.id   640df9639b79718b159ccefc8f5ee64d
#
_cell.length_a   1.000
_cell.length_b   1.000
_cell.length_c   1.000
_cell.angle_alpha   90.00
_cell.angle_beta   90.00
_cell.angle_gamma   90.00
#
_symmetry.space_group_name_H-M   'P 1'
#
loop_
_entity.id
_entity.type
_entity.pdbx_description
1 polymer ?
#
loop_
_entity_poly.entity_id
_entity_poly.type
_entity_poly.pdbx_seq_one_letter_code
_entity_poly.pdbx_strand_id
1 'polypeptide(L)'
;MVSATAATVASVSPTVTALLAAIPSPAQGVWMLGPIPIRAYALCIITGIIVAVVWGERRFIARGGEEGVVTDVAVWAVPFGLVGGRAYHVATDWRTYFGPGREPIEALYIWQGGLGIWGAVALGAVGAWIACRRRGVPLPFFADAVAPGIVVAQGIGRLGNWFNQELYGAPTTLPWGLEIYERVDPSTGLPDPLTGVALDDTPIAVVQPTFLYELLWNFAVAGLVVWADRRFRLGHGRAFALYVAGYCAGRFWIELLRTDPATRVFGDIRINAVVSVVVFVLAALYVAFGKRGREVLEPSDEVSSEPGEKGAGETSRDESGGDEHGDRTVASSDPRPPAADSDRDSPLR
;
A
#
# COMPACT_ATOMS: atom_id res chain seq x y z
N MET A 1 -71.22 4.07 11.17
CA MET A 1 -70.42 4.80 10.20
C MET A 1 -69.00 4.81 10.70
N VAL A 2 -68.16 3.89 10.17
CA VAL A 2 -66.73 3.82 10.50
C VAL A 2 -65.99 4.26 9.25
N SER A 3 -65.33 5.40 9.33
CA SER A 3 -64.56 6.00 8.25
C SER A 3 -63.22 5.28 8.14
N ALA A 4 -62.97 4.57 7.04
CA ALA A 4 -61.70 3.97 6.71
C ALA A 4 -60.77 5.02 6.11
N THR A 5 -59.74 5.38 6.86
CA THR A 5 -58.62 6.23 6.35
C THR A 5 -57.74 5.34 5.51
N ALA A 6 -57.77 5.50 4.20
CA ALA A 6 -56.86 4.86 3.27
C ALA A 6 -55.48 5.53 3.42
N ALA A 7 -54.48 4.76 3.90
CA ALA A 7 -53.06 5.19 3.89
C ALA A 7 -52.56 5.18 2.45
N THR A 8 -52.26 6.34 1.93
CA THR A 8 -51.63 6.51 0.62
C THR A 8 -50.17 6.01 0.72
N VAL A 9 -49.91 4.83 0.17
CA VAL A 9 -48.55 4.36 -0.05
C VAL A 9 -47.94 5.23 -1.16
N ALA A 10 -47.06 6.08 -0.80
CA ALA A 10 -46.28 6.86 -1.78
C ALA A 10 -45.50 5.91 -2.68
N SER A 11 -45.91 5.83 -3.94
CA SER A 11 -45.20 5.09 -4.97
C SER A 11 -43.86 5.82 -5.23
N VAL A 12 -42.77 5.20 -4.81
CA VAL A 12 -41.40 5.68 -5.14
C VAL A 12 -41.26 5.64 -6.66
N SER A 13 -40.93 6.80 -7.24
CA SER A 13 -40.78 6.96 -8.69
C SER A 13 -39.79 5.94 -9.25
N PRO A 14 -40.10 5.29 -10.39
CA PRO A 14 -39.22 4.28 -11.01
C PRO A 14 -37.80 4.80 -11.36
N THR A 15 -37.65 6.11 -11.50
CA THR A 15 -36.34 6.76 -11.77
C THR A 15 -35.40 6.72 -10.54
N VAL A 16 -35.91 6.71 -9.31
CA VAL A 16 -35.11 6.58 -8.08
C VAL A 16 -34.71 5.12 -7.86
N THR A 17 -35.57 4.19 -8.25
CA THR A 17 -35.29 2.75 -8.17
C THR A 17 -34.21 2.32 -9.16
N ALA A 18 -34.13 2.96 -10.33
CA ALA A 18 -33.07 2.71 -11.33
C ALA A 18 -31.67 3.20 -10.90
N LEU A 19 -31.59 4.19 -9.98
CA LEU A 19 -30.32 4.65 -9.42
C LEU A 19 -29.73 3.74 -8.33
N LEU A 20 -30.52 2.79 -7.84
CA LEU A 20 -30.17 1.87 -6.76
C LEU A 20 -30.27 0.41 -7.22
N ALA A 21 -29.83 0.13 -8.46
CA ALA A 21 -29.70 -1.24 -8.94
C ALA A 21 -28.61 -1.98 -8.16
N ALA A 22 -28.82 -3.27 -7.89
CA ALA A 22 -27.81 -4.14 -7.32
C ALA A 22 -26.50 -4.04 -8.15
N ILE A 23 -25.38 -4.25 -7.52
CA ILE A 23 -24.07 -4.17 -8.16
C ILE A 23 -23.79 -5.53 -8.81
N PRO A 24 -23.73 -5.64 -10.15
CA PRO A 24 -23.40 -6.90 -10.77
C PRO A 24 -21.94 -7.26 -10.53
N SER A 25 -21.66 -8.52 -10.23
CA SER A 25 -20.30 -9.03 -10.29
C SER A 25 -19.85 -9.17 -11.75
N PRO A 26 -18.55 -9.02 -12.05
CA PRO A 26 -18.04 -9.30 -13.39
C PRO A 26 -18.28 -10.75 -13.79
N ALA A 27 -18.60 -10.98 -15.08
CA ALA A 27 -18.86 -12.34 -15.57
C ALA A 27 -17.66 -13.27 -15.40
N GLN A 28 -16.44 -12.75 -15.41
CA GLN A 28 -15.20 -13.50 -15.20
C GLN A 28 -14.15 -12.66 -14.49
N GLY A 29 -13.23 -13.32 -13.78
CA GLY A 29 -12.10 -12.68 -13.10
C GLY A 29 -10.74 -13.03 -13.73
N VAL A 30 -10.73 -13.92 -14.73
CA VAL A 30 -9.49 -14.42 -15.37
C VAL A 30 -9.67 -14.43 -16.88
N TRP A 31 -8.68 -13.92 -17.59
CA TRP A 31 -8.59 -13.95 -19.06
C TRP A 31 -7.34 -14.70 -19.48
N MET A 32 -7.47 -15.56 -20.48
CA MET A 32 -6.33 -16.31 -21.02
C MET A 32 -5.66 -15.51 -22.14
N LEU A 33 -4.37 -15.21 -21.98
CA LEU A 33 -3.53 -14.66 -23.04
C LEU A 33 -2.59 -15.78 -23.52
N GLY A 34 -3.07 -16.57 -24.47
CA GLY A 34 -2.43 -17.83 -24.80
C GLY A 34 -2.43 -18.78 -23.60
N PRO A 35 -1.27 -19.31 -23.14
CA PRO A 35 -1.19 -20.17 -21.97
C PRO A 35 -1.15 -19.41 -20.63
N ILE A 36 -1.13 -18.07 -20.65
CA ILE A 36 -0.92 -17.24 -19.46
C ILE A 36 -2.27 -16.75 -18.93
N PRO A 37 -2.68 -17.09 -17.69
CA PRO A 37 -3.88 -16.56 -17.08
C PRO A 37 -3.63 -15.15 -16.53
N ILE A 38 -4.32 -14.16 -17.08
CA ILE A 38 -4.35 -12.79 -16.57
C ILE A 38 -5.49 -12.68 -15.56
N ARG A 39 -5.14 -12.55 -14.30
CA ARG A 39 -6.10 -12.47 -13.18
C ARG A 39 -6.36 -11.01 -12.80
N ALA A 40 -7.62 -10.59 -12.83
CA ALA A 40 -8.02 -9.25 -12.37
C ALA A 40 -7.55 -8.95 -10.95
N TYR A 41 -7.63 -9.94 -10.06
CA TYR A 41 -7.13 -9.83 -8.69
C TYR A 41 -5.65 -9.43 -8.64
N ALA A 42 -4.80 -10.09 -9.44
CA ALA A 42 -3.38 -9.76 -9.51
C ALA A 42 -3.14 -8.34 -10.07
N LEU A 43 -3.93 -7.93 -11.07
CA LEU A 43 -3.85 -6.57 -11.62
C LEU A 43 -4.24 -5.52 -10.58
N CYS A 44 -5.27 -5.77 -9.77
CA CYS A 44 -5.66 -4.88 -8.66
C CYS A 44 -4.54 -4.76 -7.62
N ILE A 45 -3.87 -5.87 -7.26
CA ILE A 45 -2.74 -5.85 -6.32
C ILE A 45 -1.57 -5.05 -6.90
N ILE A 46 -1.18 -5.30 -8.15
CA ILE A 46 -0.10 -4.58 -8.83
C ILE A 46 -0.41 -3.09 -8.90
N THR A 47 -1.63 -2.72 -9.29
CA THR A 47 -2.09 -1.32 -9.33
C THR A 47 -2.01 -0.69 -7.93
N GLY A 48 -2.43 -1.42 -6.89
CA GLY A 48 -2.30 -0.97 -5.50
C GLY A 48 -0.85 -0.71 -5.11
N ILE A 49 0.07 -1.62 -5.44
CA ILE A 49 1.51 -1.46 -5.17
C ILE A 49 2.05 -0.21 -5.88
N ILE A 50 1.74 -0.04 -7.17
CA ILE A 50 2.19 1.13 -7.95
C ILE A 50 1.69 2.43 -7.29
N VAL A 51 0.40 2.49 -6.93
CA VAL A 51 -0.17 3.65 -6.25
C VAL A 51 0.51 3.91 -4.91
N ALA A 52 0.77 2.87 -4.11
CA ALA A 52 1.45 3.00 -2.82
C ALA A 52 2.88 3.53 -3.00
N VAL A 53 3.63 3.02 -3.97
CA VAL A 53 5.01 3.46 -4.27
C VAL A 53 5.01 4.91 -4.76
N VAL A 54 4.24 5.23 -5.81
CA VAL A 54 4.23 6.58 -6.39
C VAL A 54 3.75 7.65 -5.40
N TRP A 55 2.70 7.35 -4.65
CA TRP A 55 2.21 8.31 -3.65
C TRP A 55 3.10 8.36 -2.41
N GLY A 56 3.60 7.20 -1.98
CA GLY A 56 4.58 7.10 -0.90
C GLY A 56 5.84 7.89 -1.19
N GLU A 57 6.41 7.74 -2.40
CA GLU A 57 7.59 8.48 -2.87
C GLU A 57 7.38 10.00 -2.78
N ARG A 58 6.29 10.50 -3.38
CA ARG A 58 5.94 11.94 -3.32
C ARG A 58 5.83 12.46 -1.90
N ARG A 59 5.26 11.66 -0.99
CA ARG A 59 5.12 12.04 0.42
C ARG A 59 6.45 11.95 1.17
N PHE A 60 7.28 10.96 0.83
CA PHE A 60 8.60 10.77 1.41
C PHE A 60 9.51 11.94 1.09
N ILE A 61 9.57 12.35 -0.18
CA ILE A 61 10.30 13.55 -0.65
C ILE A 61 9.75 14.82 0.03
N ALA A 62 8.42 14.98 0.08
CA ALA A 62 7.79 16.14 0.75
C ALA A 62 8.06 16.21 2.27
N ARG A 63 8.57 15.13 2.88
CA ARG A 63 9.01 15.07 4.28
C ARG A 63 10.51 15.27 4.44
N GLY A 64 11.25 15.48 3.34
CA GLY A 64 12.71 15.67 3.33
C GLY A 64 13.51 14.39 3.08
N GLY A 65 12.86 13.33 2.58
CA GLY A 65 13.55 12.11 2.16
C GLY A 65 14.10 12.21 0.75
N GLU A 66 15.05 11.35 0.42
CA GLU A 66 15.68 11.26 -0.90
C GLU A 66 14.78 10.54 -1.91
N GLU A 67 14.84 10.95 -3.17
CA GLU A 67 14.13 10.31 -4.27
C GLU A 67 14.65 8.87 -4.50
N GLY A 68 13.74 7.95 -4.85
CA GLY A 68 14.05 6.55 -5.15
C GLY A 68 14.04 5.62 -3.95
N VAL A 69 14.10 6.14 -2.73
CA VAL A 69 14.15 5.31 -1.51
C VAL A 69 12.91 4.44 -1.35
N VAL A 70 11.71 4.96 -1.62
CA VAL A 70 10.47 4.16 -1.47
C VAL A 70 10.42 3.05 -2.50
N THR A 71 10.90 3.31 -3.71
CA THR A 71 11.03 2.30 -4.76
C THR A 71 12.01 1.20 -4.36
N ASP A 72 13.17 1.56 -3.84
CA ASP A 72 14.16 0.60 -3.34
C ASP A 72 13.61 -0.26 -2.21
N VAL A 73 12.92 0.37 -1.25
CA VAL A 73 12.27 -0.38 -0.16
C VAL A 73 11.20 -1.34 -0.71
N ALA A 74 10.43 -0.94 -1.72
CA ALA A 74 9.44 -1.80 -2.35
C ALA A 74 10.08 -3.02 -3.03
N VAL A 75 11.24 -2.84 -3.70
CA VAL A 75 12.01 -3.94 -4.31
C VAL A 75 12.44 -5.00 -3.30
N TRP A 76 12.64 -4.62 -2.04
CA TRP A 76 12.91 -5.57 -0.96
C TRP A 76 11.62 -6.10 -0.32
N ALA A 77 10.70 -5.21 0.03
CA ALA A 77 9.50 -5.56 0.79
C ALA A 77 8.57 -6.51 0.02
N VAL A 78 8.42 -6.31 -1.30
CA VAL A 78 7.48 -7.12 -2.10
C VAL A 78 7.96 -8.57 -2.24
N PRO A 79 9.19 -8.88 -2.68
CA PRO A 79 9.67 -10.27 -2.74
C PRO A 79 9.70 -10.95 -1.37
N PHE A 80 10.16 -10.25 -0.34
CA PHE A 80 10.13 -10.78 1.03
C PHE A 80 8.71 -11.10 1.48
N GLY A 81 7.75 -10.22 1.16
CA GLY A 81 6.33 -10.45 1.45
C GLY A 81 5.78 -11.67 0.71
N LEU A 82 6.12 -11.86 -0.56
CA LEU A 82 5.71 -13.04 -1.33
C LEU A 82 6.28 -14.33 -0.73
N VAL A 83 7.57 -14.35 -0.42
CA VAL A 83 8.23 -15.49 0.21
C VAL A 83 7.62 -15.78 1.58
N GLY A 84 7.41 -14.74 2.40
CA GLY A 84 6.80 -14.86 3.71
C GLY A 84 5.38 -15.38 3.66
N GLY A 85 4.56 -14.86 2.74
CA GLY A 85 3.20 -15.31 2.52
C GLY A 85 3.14 -16.78 2.12
N ARG A 86 4.02 -17.21 1.23
CA ARG A 86 4.09 -18.61 0.80
C ARG A 86 4.58 -19.52 1.91
N ALA A 87 5.65 -19.15 2.59
CA ALA A 87 6.19 -19.93 3.71
C ALA A 87 5.17 -20.14 4.83
N TYR A 88 4.43 -19.07 5.19
CA TYR A 88 3.36 -19.16 6.19
C TYR A 88 2.24 -20.11 5.74
N HIS A 89 1.76 -19.97 4.50
CA HIS A 89 0.70 -20.83 3.98
C HIS A 89 1.15 -22.29 3.94
N VAL A 90 2.35 -22.58 3.43
CA VAL A 90 2.88 -23.94 3.40
C VAL A 90 3.01 -24.53 4.81
N ALA A 91 3.38 -23.71 5.80
CA ALA A 91 3.49 -24.15 7.18
C ALA A 91 2.13 -24.44 7.84
N THR A 92 1.09 -23.64 7.52
CA THR A 92 -0.27 -23.83 8.09
C THR A 92 -1.03 -24.97 7.40
N ASP A 93 -0.82 -25.13 6.10
CA ASP A 93 -1.52 -26.11 5.25
C ASP A 93 -0.57 -27.18 4.70
N TRP A 94 0.42 -27.56 5.50
CA TRP A 94 1.53 -28.43 5.07
C TRP A 94 1.06 -29.76 4.46
N ARG A 95 -0.05 -30.31 4.93
CA ARG A 95 -0.63 -31.57 4.43
C ARG A 95 -1.08 -31.50 2.98
N THR A 96 -1.35 -30.31 2.47
CA THR A 96 -1.70 -30.08 1.07
C THR A 96 -0.52 -30.41 0.15
N TYR A 97 0.71 -30.19 0.63
CA TYR A 97 1.93 -30.30 -0.16
C TYR A 97 2.77 -31.55 0.17
N PHE A 98 2.74 -32.01 1.43
CA PHE A 98 3.63 -33.06 1.94
C PHE A 98 2.86 -34.31 2.40
N GLY A 99 1.59 -34.48 1.98
CA GLY A 99 0.79 -35.67 2.26
C GLY A 99 1.05 -36.83 1.30
N PRO A 100 0.53 -38.02 1.62
CA PRO A 100 0.61 -39.17 0.69
C PRO A 100 -0.01 -38.86 -0.68
N GLY A 101 0.73 -39.13 -1.78
CA GLY A 101 0.27 -38.84 -3.13
C GLY A 101 0.29 -37.36 -3.54
N ARG A 102 0.99 -36.52 -2.80
CA ARG A 102 1.18 -35.09 -3.11
C ARG A 102 2.58 -34.82 -3.66
N GLU A 103 2.74 -33.74 -4.39
CA GLU A 103 4.01 -33.32 -4.97
C GLU A 103 4.59 -32.12 -4.16
N PRO A 104 5.67 -32.32 -3.37
CA PRO A 104 6.27 -31.25 -2.56
C PRO A 104 6.69 -30.01 -3.36
N ILE A 105 6.99 -30.17 -4.66
CA ILE A 105 7.38 -29.08 -5.54
C ILE A 105 6.27 -28.03 -5.71
N GLU A 106 4.99 -28.42 -5.54
CA GLU A 106 3.84 -27.50 -5.58
C GLU A 106 3.90 -26.44 -4.48
N ALA A 107 4.65 -26.71 -3.39
CA ALA A 107 4.91 -25.70 -2.36
C ALA A 107 5.64 -24.46 -2.91
N LEU A 108 6.29 -24.52 -4.06
CA LEU A 108 6.96 -23.40 -4.71
C LEU A 108 6.07 -22.68 -5.75
N TYR A 109 4.89 -23.20 -6.07
CA TYR A 109 4.03 -22.66 -7.13
C TYR A 109 3.16 -21.51 -6.61
N ILE A 110 3.79 -20.33 -6.44
CA ILE A 110 3.11 -19.11 -5.94
C ILE A 110 1.98 -18.63 -6.86
N TRP A 111 2.04 -18.97 -8.14
CA TRP A 111 1.03 -18.61 -9.14
C TRP A 111 -0.27 -19.40 -9.03
N GLN A 112 -0.28 -20.49 -8.29
CA GLN A 112 -1.49 -21.26 -7.98
C GLN A 112 -2.30 -20.66 -6.80
N GLY A 113 -1.78 -19.60 -6.16
CA GLY A 113 -2.37 -19.01 -4.97
C GLY A 113 -1.78 -19.59 -3.68
N GLY A 114 -2.49 -19.43 -2.55
CA GLY A 114 -2.00 -19.90 -1.25
C GLY A 114 -0.90 -19.00 -0.70
N LEU A 115 -1.25 -17.75 -0.37
CA LEU A 115 -0.39 -16.78 0.30
C LEU A 115 -1.02 -16.37 1.63
N GLY A 116 -0.34 -16.64 2.73
CA GLY A 116 -0.82 -16.27 4.06
C GLY A 116 -0.46 -14.83 4.43
N ILE A 117 -1.45 -14.02 4.75
CA ILE A 117 -1.27 -12.58 5.02
C ILE A 117 -0.30 -12.30 6.18
N TRP A 118 -0.32 -13.11 7.22
CA TRP A 118 0.55 -12.93 8.38
C TRP A 118 2.03 -13.07 8.03
N GLY A 119 2.38 -14.09 7.24
CA GLY A 119 3.73 -14.27 6.73
C GLY A 119 4.14 -13.16 5.77
N ALA A 120 3.23 -12.72 4.91
CA ALA A 120 3.48 -11.64 3.97
C ALA A 120 3.79 -10.32 4.71
N VAL A 121 3.00 -9.96 5.71
CA VAL A 121 3.21 -8.75 6.52
C VAL A 121 4.50 -8.84 7.32
N ALA A 122 4.74 -9.97 8.01
CA ALA A 122 5.92 -10.14 8.85
C ALA A 122 7.23 -10.05 8.04
N LEU A 123 7.34 -10.85 6.97
CA LEU A 123 8.56 -10.87 6.18
C LEU A 123 8.70 -9.63 5.28
N GLY A 124 7.59 -9.09 4.77
CA GLY A 124 7.58 -7.81 4.07
C GLY A 124 8.10 -6.66 4.93
N ALA A 125 7.71 -6.62 6.22
CA ALA A 125 8.23 -5.64 7.17
C ALA A 125 9.74 -5.83 7.43
N VAL A 126 10.23 -7.08 7.48
CA VAL A 126 11.66 -7.37 7.58
C VAL A 126 12.40 -6.87 6.34
N GLY A 127 11.88 -7.12 5.13
CA GLY A 127 12.45 -6.61 3.88
C GLY A 127 12.52 -5.08 3.87
N ALA A 128 11.44 -4.42 4.26
CA ALA A 128 11.39 -2.97 4.39
C ALA A 128 12.41 -2.43 5.43
N TRP A 129 12.53 -3.10 6.57
CA TRP A 129 13.50 -2.73 7.61
C TRP A 129 14.94 -2.86 7.12
N ILE A 130 15.29 -3.96 6.41
CA ILE A 130 16.62 -4.16 5.83
C ILE A 130 16.94 -3.05 4.83
N ALA A 131 16.01 -2.73 3.92
CA ALA A 131 16.20 -1.68 2.94
C ALA A 131 16.36 -0.31 3.59
N CYS A 132 15.51 0.04 4.53
CA CYS A 132 15.62 1.30 5.29
C CYS A 132 16.97 1.41 6.01
N ARG A 133 17.43 0.33 6.66
CA ARG A 133 18.75 0.34 7.31
C ARG A 133 19.91 0.51 6.33
N ARG A 134 19.83 -0.08 5.13
CA ARG A 134 20.84 0.08 4.08
C ARG A 134 20.91 1.50 3.52
N ARG A 135 19.76 2.20 3.53
CA ARG A 135 19.64 3.58 3.07
C ARG A 135 19.80 4.61 4.22
N GLY A 136 20.13 4.20 5.45
CA GLY A 136 20.25 5.10 6.58
C GLY A 136 18.94 5.77 7.01
N VAL A 137 17.78 5.27 6.55
CA VAL A 137 16.46 5.86 6.81
C VAL A 137 15.82 5.20 8.03
N PRO A 138 15.34 5.98 9.02
CA PRO A 138 14.58 5.44 10.14
C PRO A 138 13.25 4.82 9.65
N LEU A 139 13.00 3.56 10.00
CA LEU A 139 11.77 2.85 9.59
C LEU A 139 10.48 3.59 9.98
N PRO A 140 10.34 4.23 11.16
CA PRO A 140 9.15 5.00 11.49
C PRO A 140 8.89 6.19 10.54
N PHE A 141 9.95 6.89 10.13
CA PHE A 141 9.87 7.98 9.17
C PHE A 141 9.35 7.50 7.81
N PHE A 142 9.93 6.40 7.31
CA PHE A 142 9.49 5.75 6.08
C PHE A 142 8.02 5.30 6.18
N ALA A 143 7.67 4.58 7.27
CA ALA A 143 6.32 4.06 7.49
C ALA A 143 5.25 5.18 7.51
N ASP A 144 5.54 6.31 8.15
CA ASP A 144 4.65 7.48 8.18
C ASP A 144 4.42 8.08 6.78
N ALA A 145 5.45 8.07 5.94
CA ALA A 145 5.34 8.60 4.58
C ALA A 145 4.45 7.71 3.71
N VAL A 146 4.60 6.39 3.79
CA VAL A 146 3.91 5.43 2.91
C VAL A 146 2.53 5.01 3.43
N ALA A 147 2.19 5.26 4.69
CA ALA A 147 0.96 4.81 5.33
C ALA A 147 -0.33 5.09 4.52
N PRO A 148 -0.60 6.31 4.00
CA PRO A 148 -1.79 6.55 3.19
C PRO A 148 -1.79 5.78 1.87
N GLY A 149 -0.61 5.61 1.26
CA GLY A 149 -0.46 4.82 0.03
C GLY A 149 -0.79 3.35 0.26
N ILE A 150 -0.33 2.77 1.37
CA ILE A 150 -0.60 1.37 1.73
C ILE A 150 -2.10 1.14 1.92
N VAL A 151 -2.80 2.00 2.67
CA VAL A 151 -4.23 1.79 2.91
C VAL A 151 -5.08 2.00 1.65
N VAL A 152 -4.67 2.88 0.73
CA VAL A 152 -5.31 2.99 -0.59
C VAL A 152 -5.06 1.73 -1.43
N ALA A 153 -3.83 1.19 -1.41
CA ALA A 153 -3.52 -0.07 -2.08
C ALA A 153 -4.36 -1.23 -1.55
N GLN A 154 -4.58 -1.30 -0.24
CA GLN A 154 -5.49 -2.27 0.37
C GLN A 154 -6.94 -2.09 -0.13
N GLY A 155 -7.41 -0.85 -0.24
CA GLY A 155 -8.72 -0.55 -0.84
C GLY A 155 -8.82 -1.02 -2.30
N ILE A 156 -7.84 -0.68 -3.12
CA ILE A 156 -7.78 -1.12 -4.54
C ILE A 156 -7.78 -2.66 -4.63
N GLY A 157 -7.04 -3.33 -3.74
CA GLY A 157 -7.00 -4.79 -3.68
C GLY A 157 -8.38 -5.43 -3.44
N ARG A 158 -9.34 -4.72 -2.80
CA ARG A 158 -10.71 -5.21 -2.59
C ARG A 158 -11.52 -5.30 -3.89
N LEU A 159 -11.16 -4.58 -4.92
CA LEU A 159 -11.73 -4.78 -6.25
C LEU A 159 -11.42 -6.19 -6.79
N GLY A 160 -10.29 -6.76 -6.41
CA GLY A 160 -9.97 -8.16 -6.71
C GLY A 160 -11.00 -9.14 -6.15
N ASN A 161 -11.50 -8.90 -4.93
CA ASN A 161 -12.56 -9.73 -4.33
C ASN A 161 -13.90 -9.59 -5.08
N TRP A 162 -14.20 -8.43 -5.62
CA TRP A 162 -15.35 -8.21 -6.51
C TRP A 162 -15.24 -9.05 -7.78
N PHE A 163 -14.06 -9.04 -8.43
CA PHE A 163 -13.82 -9.89 -9.60
C PHE A 163 -13.89 -11.39 -9.29
N ASN A 164 -13.43 -11.81 -8.12
CA ASN A 164 -13.44 -13.22 -7.71
C ASN A 164 -14.77 -13.69 -7.11
N GLN A 165 -15.72 -12.79 -6.86
CA GLN A 165 -16.97 -13.09 -6.13
C GLN A 165 -16.69 -13.78 -4.78
N GLU A 166 -15.77 -13.22 -4.00
CA GLU A 166 -15.34 -13.82 -2.73
C GLU A 166 -15.41 -12.86 -1.56
N LEU A 167 -15.38 -13.40 -0.33
CA LEU A 167 -15.33 -12.63 0.93
C LEU A 167 -16.53 -11.68 1.12
N TYR A 168 -17.65 -11.93 0.47
CA TYR A 168 -18.86 -11.14 0.62
C TYR A 168 -19.58 -11.43 1.95
N GLY A 169 -20.61 -10.62 2.27
CA GLY A 169 -21.40 -10.75 3.50
C GLY A 169 -22.66 -11.57 3.34
N ALA A 170 -23.54 -11.50 4.34
CA ALA A 170 -24.81 -12.20 4.37
C ALA A 170 -25.75 -11.77 3.21
N PRO A 171 -26.72 -12.62 2.83
CA PRO A 171 -27.77 -12.24 1.90
C PRO A 171 -28.45 -10.93 2.31
N THR A 172 -28.80 -10.11 1.31
CA THR A 172 -29.37 -8.78 1.55
C THR A 172 -30.44 -8.42 0.53
N THR A 173 -31.37 -7.56 0.95
CA THR A 173 -32.36 -6.92 0.09
C THR A 173 -32.04 -5.45 -0.17
N LEU A 174 -30.85 -4.99 0.24
CA LEU A 174 -30.43 -3.60 0.03
C LEU A 174 -30.29 -3.32 -1.47
N PRO A 175 -30.67 -2.11 -1.91
CA PRO A 175 -30.65 -1.76 -3.34
C PRO A 175 -29.25 -1.69 -3.95
N TRP A 176 -28.19 -1.72 -3.15
CA TRP A 176 -26.80 -1.80 -3.57
C TRP A 176 -26.15 -3.16 -3.23
N GLY A 177 -26.96 -4.22 -3.09
CA GLY A 177 -26.47 -5.58 -2.89
C GLY A 177 -25.60 -6.05 -4.04
N LEU A 178 -24.63 -6.92 -3.77
CA LEU A 178 -23.77 -7.54 -4.77
C LEU A 178 -24.44 -8.78 -5.35
N GLU A 179 -24.57 -8.82 -6.65
CA GLU A 179 -25.05 -9.99 -7.37
C GLU A 179 -23.93 -11.00 -7.56
N ILE A 180 -24.20 -12.25 -7.20
CA ILE A 180 -23.30 -13.38 -7.36
C ILE A 180 -23.85 -14.29 -8.44
N TYR A 181 -23.01 -14.66 -9.41
CA TYR A 181 -23.37 -15.53 -10.52
C TYR A 181 -22.70 -16.89 -10.38
N GLU A 182 -23.40 -17.93 -10.86
CA GLU A 182 -22.77 -19.23 -11.04
C GLU A 182 -21.74 -19.15 -12.18
N ARG A 183 -20.53 -19.66 -11.91
CA ARG A 183 -19.44 -19.70 -12.92
C ARG A 183 -19.09 -21.13 -13.25
N VAL A 184 -18.93 -21.37 -14.54
CA VAL A 184 -18.58 -22.68 -15.08
C VAL A 184 -17.37 -22.57 -16.00
N ASP A 185 -16.61 -23.63 -16.07
CA ASP A 185 -15.59 -23.80 -17.10
C ASP A 185 -16.26 -23.92 -18.49
N PRO A 186 -16.00 -23.02 -19.43
CA PRO A 186 -16.64 -23.03 -20.74
C PRO A 186 -16.36 -24.30 -21.56
N SER A 187 -15.28 -25.02 -21.25
CA SER A 187 -14.87 -26.24 -21.97
C SER A 187 -15.55 -27.49 -21.43
N THR A 188 -15.82 -27.57 -20.14
CA THR A 188 -16.36 -28.75 -19.46
C THR A 188 -17.79 -28.57 -18.98
N GLY A 189 -18.25 -27.34 -18.84
CA GLY A 189 -19.56 -27.00 -18.22
C GLY A 189 -19.61 -27.28 -16.71
N LEU A 190 -18.48 -27.65 -16.09
CA LEU A 190 -18.42 -27.91 -14.66
C LEU A 190 -18.26 -26.61 -13.85
N PRO A 191 -18.77 -26.56 -12.61
CA PRO A 191 -18.61 -25.40 -11.75
C PRO A 191 -17.13 -25.02 -11.54
N ASP A 192 -16.78 -23.80 -11.85
CA ASP A 192 -15.44 -23.21 -11.63
C ASP A 192 -15.59 -21.77 -11.09
N PRO A 193 -15.68 -21.59 -9.78
CA PRO A 193 -15.91 -20.27 -9.19
C PRO A 193 -14.76 -19.28 -9.42
N LEU A 194 -13.52 -19.73 -9.63
CA LEU A 194 -12.35 -18.87 -9.70
C LEU A 194 -11.96 -18.48 -11.12
N THR A 195 -11.93 -19.45 -12.04
CA THR A 195 -11.45 -19.23 -13.42
C THR A 195 -12.56 -19.31 -14.45
N GLY A 196 -13.73 -19.78 -14.07
CA GLY A 196 -14.90 -19.91 -14.92
C GLY A 196 -15.54 -18.59 -15.31
N VAL A 197 -16.49 -18.67 -16.24
CA VAL A 197 -17.30 -17.57 -16.74
C VAL A 197 -18.74 -17.74 -16.24
N ALA A 198 -19.44 -16.65 -15.99
CA ALA A 198 -20.85 -16.68 -15.60
C ALA A 198 -21.68 -17.49 -16.62
N LEU A 199 -22.49 -18.41 -16.09
CA LEU A 199 -23.33 -19.29 -16.91
C LEU A 199 -24.40 -18.51 -17.65
N ASP A 200 -25.02 -17.54 -16.96
CA ASP A 200 -26.01 -16.61 -17.48
C ASP A 200 -26.02 -15.32 -16.65
N ASP A 201 -26.93 -14.40 -16.97
CA ASP A 201 -27.11 -13.13 -16.27
C ASP A 201 -28.05 -13.22 -15.05
N THR A 202 -28.42 -14.43 -14.62
CA THR A 202 -29.29 -14.64 -13.46
C THR A 202 -28.50 -14.80 -12.19
N PRO A 203 -28.58 -13.88 -11.22
CA PRO A 203 -27.84 -14.00 -9.98
C PRO A 203 -28.37 -15.14 -9.13
N ILE A 204 -27.47 -15.99 -8.62
CA ILE A 204 -27.82 -17.05 -7.67
C ILE A 204 -27.99 -16.52 -6.24
N ALA A 205 -27.45 -15.35 -5.96
CA ALA A 205 -27.59 -14.67 -4.67
C ALA A 205 -27.36 -13.17 -4.79
N VAL A 206 -27.99 -12.40 -3.90
CA VAL A 206 -27.69 -10.97 -3.68
C VAL A 206 -27.21 -10.82 -2.25
N VAL A 207 -25.99 -10.31 -2.06
CA VAL A 207 -25.26 -10.32 -0.80
C VAL A 207 -24.71 -8.95 -0.43
N GLN A 208 -24.28 -8.78 0.83
CA GLN A 208 -23.63 -7.54 1.28
C GLN A 208 -22.29 -7.34 0.55
N PRO A 209 -22.08 -6.18 -0.12
CA PRO A 209 -20.86 -5.88 -0.89
C PRO A 209 -19.71 -5.47 0.03
N THR A 210 -19.17 -6.38 0.81
CA THR A 210 -18.07 -6.09 1.75
C THR A 210 -16.84 -5.49 1.09
N PHE A 211 -16.56 -5.88 -0.17
CA PHE A 211 -15.48 -5.29 -0.96
C PHE A 211 -15.62 -3.76 -1.10
N LEU A 212 -16.85 -3.29 -1.36
CA LEU A 212 -17.15 -1.86 -1.51
C LEU A 212 -17.03 -1.14 -0.16
N TYR A 213 -17.54 -1.76 0.91
CA TYR A 213 -17.43 -1.19 2.25
C TYR A 213 -15.97 -1.05 2.68
N GLU A 214 -15.14 -2.09 2.45
CA GLU A 214 -13.72 -2.05 2.73
C GLU A 214 -12.98 -1.03 1.84
N LEU A 215 -13.32 -0.93 0.55
CA LEU A 215 -12.76 0.07 -0.37
C LEU A 215 -12.99 1.49 0.13
N LEU A 216 -14.26 1.83 0.39
CA LEU A 216 -14.65 3.17 0.85
C LEU A 216 -14.06 3.50 2.22
N TRP A 217 -14.05 2.53 3.14
CA TRP A 217 -13.45 2.69 4.46
C TRP A 217 -11.95 2.96 4.37
N ASN A 218 -11.23 2.19 3.57
CA ASN A 218 -9.78 2.38 3.39
C ASN A 218 -9.46 3.75 2.78
N PHE A 219 -10.27 4.24 1.84
CA PHE A 219 -10.11 5.59 1.29
C PHE A 219 -10.41 6.67 2.33
N ALA A 220 -11.42 6.47 3.17
CA ALA A 220 -11.71 7.37 4.28
C ALA A 220 -10.56 7.40 5.31
N VAL A 221 -9.99 6.24 5.63
CA VAL A 221 -8.80 6.13 6.50
C VAL A 221 -7.60 6.84 5.87
N ALA A 222 -7.36 6.68 4.56
CA ALA A 222 -6.30 7.41 3.87
C ALA A 222 -6.50 8.93 3.99
N GLY A 223 -7.71 9.41 3.74
CA GLY A 223 -8.07 10.82 3.93
C GLY A 223 -7.85 11.31 5.35
N LEU A 224 -8.27 10.51 6.34
CA LEU A 224 -8.06 10.81 7.76
C LEU A 224 -6.56 10.91 8.10
N VAL A 225 -5.75 9.96 7.65
CA VAL A 225 -4.29 9.98 7.92
C VAL A 225 -3.64 11.19 7.28
N VAL A 226 -3.99 11.53 6.03
CA VAL A 226 -3.46 12.72 5.35
C VAL A 226 -3.89 14.01 6.04
N TRP A 227 -5.17 14.12 6.41
CA TRP A 227 -5.69 15.25 7.15
C TRP A 227 -5.00 15.44 8.51
N ALA A 228 -4.91 14.37 9.29
CA ALA A 228 -4.27 14.38 10.61
C ALA A 228 -2.77 14.69 10.51
N ASP A 229 -2.07 14.13 9.51
CA ASP A 229 -0.67 14.41 9.28
C ASP A 229 -0.43 15.90 8.92
N ARG A 230 -1.26 16.48 8.06
CA ARG A 230 -1.19 17.91 7.72
C ARG A 230 -1.51 18.80 8.92
N ARG A 231 -2.53 18.44 9.71
CA ARG A 231 -3.02 19.25 10.83
C ARG A 231 -2.13 19.21 12.06
N PHE A 232 -1.55 18.03 12.36
CA PHE A 232 -0.82 17.76 13.60
C PHE A 232 0.67 17.46 13.37
N ARG A 233 1.15 17.48 12.13
CA ARG A 233 2.52 17.14 11.75
C ARG A 233 3.00 15.84 12.41
N LEU A 234 2.28 14.75 12.14
CA LEU A 234 2.57 13.45 12.72
C LEU A 234 3.95 12.94 12.28
N GLY A 235 4.67 12.33 13.20
CA GLY A 235 5.98 11.73 13.00
C GLY A 235 6.21 10.58 13.96
N HIS A 236 7.41 10.02 13.96
CA HIS A 236 7.85 8.91 14.83
C HIS A 236 6.94 7.69 14.75
N GLY A 237 6.40 7.38 13.54
CA GLY A 237 5.50 6.24 13.33
C GLY A 237 4.03 6.49 13.68
N ARG A 238 3.65 7.70 14.11
CA ARG A 238 2.26 7.99 14.53
C ARG A 238 1.28 8.06 13.37
N ALA A 239 1.69 8.50 12.17
CA ALA A 239 0.82 8.46 11.00
C ALA A 239 0.57 7.02 10.56
N PHE A 240 1.58 6.15 10.63
CA PHE A 240 1.43 4.72 10.40
C PHE A 240 0.54 4.05 11.45
N ALA A 241 0.72 4.37 12.73
CA ALA A 241 -0.13 3.86 13.80
C ALA A 241 -1.59 4.31 13.64
N LEU A 242 -1.85 5.55 13.18
CA LEU A 242 -3.19 6.03 12.89
C LEU A 242 -3.83 5.25 11.72
N TYR A 243 -3.05 4.95 10.68
CA TYR A 243 -3.50 4.06 9.61
C TYR A 243 -3.87 2.68 10.17
N VAL A 244 -3.02 2.06 10.97
CA VAL A 244 -3.27 0.74 11.57
C VAL A 244 -4.54 0.76 12.43
N ALA A 245 -4.72 1.78 13.27
CA ALA A 245 -5.92 1.94 14.09
C ALA A 245 -7.18 2.08 13.20
N GLY A 246 -7.15 2.97 12.21
CA GLY A 246 -8.28 3.17 11.30
C GLY A 246 -8.63 1.91 10.50
N TYR A 247 -7.63 1.21 9.99
CA TYR A 247 -7.83 -0.07 9.30
C TYR A 247 -8.44 -1.14 10.20
N CYS A 248 -7.91 -1.31 11.41
CA CYS A 248 -8.42 -2.30 12.36
C CYS A 248 -9.85 -1.99 12.81
N ALA A 249 -10.22 -0.72 12.97
CA ALA A 249 -11.59 -0.33 13.25
C ALA A 249 -12.54 -0.76 12.12
N GLY A 250 -12.17 -0.53 10.87
CA GLY A 250 -12.93 -1.01 9.71
C GLY A 250 -12.98 -2.53 9.65
N ARG A 251 -11.83 -3.17 9.82
CA ARG A 251 -11.75 -4.63 9.79
C ARG A 251 -12.64 -5.30 10.82
N PHE A 252 -12.76 -4.71 12.00
CA PHE A 252 -13.62 -5.25 13.06
C PHE A 252 -15.10 -5.34 12.64
N TRP A 253 -15.72 -4.24 12.22
CA TRP A 253 -17.15 -4.25 11.90
C TRP A 253 -17.44 -4.99 10.58
N ILE A 254 -16.52 -4.93 9.60
CA ILE A 254 -16.68 -5.67 8.34
C ILE A 254 -16.57 -7.18 8.56
N GLU A 255 -15.68 -7.63 9.47
CA GLU A 255 -15.56 -9.04 9.84
C GLU A 255 -16.86 -9.61 10.42
N LEU A 256 -17.66 -8.76 11.09
CA LEU A 256 -18.98 -9.17 11.61
C LEU A 256 -20.05 -9.35 10.51
N LEU A 257 -19.85 -8.72 9.34
CA LEU A 257 -20.75 -8.86 8.19
C LEU A 257 -20.43 -10.09 7.33
N ARG A 258 -19.22 -10.61 7.43
CA ARG A 258 -18.70 -11.69 6.56
C ARG A 258 -19.26 -13.04 6.97
N THR A 259 -19.53 -13.88 5.96
CA THR A 259 -20.11 -15.24 6.15
C THR A 259 -19.15 -16.37 5.79
N ASP A 260 -17.98 -16.05 5.22
CA ASP A 260 -16.96 -17.04 4.87
C ASP A 260 -16.44 -17.81 6.10
N PRO A 261 -15.97 -19.05 5.93
CA PRO A 261 -15.39 -19.83 7.03
C PRO A 261 -14.21 -19.13 7.68
N ALA A 262 -14.21 -19.04 9.01
CA ALA A 262 -13.10 -18.45 9.77
C ALA A 262 -12.91 -19.19 11.08
N THR A 263 -11.67 -19.19 11.58
CA THR A 263 -11.35 -19.71 12.91
C THR A 263 -12.08 -18.89 13.97
N ARG A 264 -12.79 -19.57 14.87
CA ARG A 264 -13.53 -18.95 15.97
C ARG A 264 -12.83 -19.22 17.30
N VAL A 265 -12.87 -18.24 18.19
CA VAL A 265 -12.28 -18.28 19.54
C VAL A 265 -13.30 -17.75 20.54
N PHE A 266 -13.18 -18.12 21.81
CA PHE A 266 -14.10 -17.70 22.88
C PHE A 266 -15.58 -17.91 22.52
N GLY A 267 -15.91 -19.08 21.97
CA GLY A 267 -17.25 -19.42 21.48
C GLY A 267 -17.42 -19.06 20.00
N ASP A 268 -18.19 -18.01 19.68
CA ASP A 268 -18.54 -17.68 18.29
C ASP A 268 -17.77 -16.51 17.67
N ILE A 269 -16.79 -15.94 18.37
CA ILE A 269 -16.08 -14.75 17.90
C ILE A 269 -15.00 -15.16 16.88
N ARG A 270 -15.02 -14.54 15.71
CA ARG A 270 -13.98 -14.73 14.67
C ARG A 270 -12.63 -14.19 15.17
N ILE A 271 -11.55 -14.96 15.02
CA ILE A 271 -10.22 -14.58 15.51
C ILE A 271 -9.77 -13.21 14.96
N ASN A 272 -10.13 -12.89 13.71
CA ASN A 272 -9.77 -11.62 13.10
C ASN A 272 -10.41 -10.43 13.79
N ALA A 273 -11.60 -10.57 14.35
CA ALA A 273 -12.27 -9.52 15.14
C ALA A 273 -11.51 -9.25 16.44
N VAL A 274 -11.08 -10.31 17.14
CA VAL A 274 -10.29 -10.19 18.38
C VAL A 274 -8.94 -9.51 18.09
N VAL A 275 -8.23 -9.98 17.08
CA VAL A 275 -6.94 -9.39 16.66
C VAL A 275 -7.11 -7.93 16.27
N SER A 276 -8.18 -7.60 15.54
CA SER A 276 -8.45 -6.20 15.14
C SER A 276 -8.64 -5.29 16.36
N VAL A 277 -9.34 -5.74 17.39
CA VAL A 277 -9.53 -4.96 18.63
C VAL A 277 -8.20 -4.77 19.35
N VAL A 278 -7.41 -5.82 19.52
CA VAL A 278 -6.11 -5.76 20.22
C VAL A 278 -5.17 -4.80 19.49
N VAL A 279 -5.03 -4.96 18.18
CA VAL A 279 -4.13 -4.12 17.37
C VAL A 279 -4.64 -2.67 17.32
N PHE A 280 -5.97 -2.46 17.23
CA PHE A 280 -6.57 -1.12 17.32
C PHE A 280 -6.19 -0.42 18.63
N VAL A 281 -6.36 -1.09 19.78
CA VAL A 281 -6.04 -0.51 21.08
C VAL A 281 -4.56 -0.15 21.17
N LEU A 282 -3.66 -1.05 20.78
CA LEU A 282 -2.21 -0.80 20.79
C LEU A 282 -1.84 0.39 19.88
N ALA A 283 -2.38 0.43 18.68
CA ALA A 283 -2.12 1.51 17.73
C ALA A 283 -2.70 2.85 18.23
N ALA A 284 -3.90 2.86 18.78
CA ALA A 284 -4.52 4.05 19.34
C ALA A 284 -3.75 4.60 20.56
N LEU A 285 -3.27 3.71 21.44
CA LEU A 285 -2.39 4.09 22.53
C LEU A 285 -1.08 4.70 22.01
N TYR A 286 -0.50 4.11 20.96
CA TYR A 286 0.71 4.67 20.35
C TYR A 286 0.46 6.05 19.73
N VAL A 287 -0.68 6.26 19.05
CA VAL A 287 -1.07 7.58 18.54
C VAL A 287 -1.23 8.60 19.67
N ALA A 288 -1.81 8.20 20.80
CA ALA A 288 -2.07 9.09 21.94
C ALA A 288 -0.80 9.46 22.71
N PHE A 289 0.04 8.46 23.02
CA PHE A 289 1.17 8.59 23.96
C PHE A 289 2.54 8.59 23.27
N GLY A 290 2.64 8.26 21.99
CA GLY A 290 3.88 8.24 21.23
C GLY A 290 4.54 9.62 21.13
N LYS A 291 5.84 9.63 20.82
CA LYS A 291 6.64 10.85 20.68
C LYS A 291 5.99 11.82 19.68
N ARG A 292 5.84 13.07 20.09
CA ARG A 292 5.20 14.13 19.28
C ARG A 292 6.22 14.84 18.41
N GLY A 293 5.71 15.50 17.35
CA GLY A 293 6.51 16.21 16.37
C GLY A 293 6.85 15.36 15.16
N ARG A 294 7.46 15.98 14.16
CA ARG A 294 7.92 15.31 12.94
C ARG A 294 9.44 15.25 12.99
N GLU A 295 10.00 14.08 12.67
CA GLU A 295 11.42 13.94 12.49
C GLU A 295 11.89 14.77 11.28
N VAL A 296 13.08 15.32 11.36
CA VAL A 296 13.83 15.88 10.24
C VAL A 296 14.97 14.90 9.96
N LEU A 297 15.10 14.47 8.72
CA LEU A 297 16.29 13.73 8.31
C LEU A 297 17.43 14.75 8.25
N GLU A 298 18.45 14.56 9.09
CA GLU A 298 19.69 15.30 8.91
C GLU A 298 20.33 14.81 7.61
N PRO A 299 20.82 15.70 6.74
CA PRO A 299 21.60 15.30 5.58
C PRO A 299 22.73 14.39 6.12
N SER A 300 22.94 13.25 5.48
CA SER A 300 24.14 12.46 5.75
C SER A 300 25.32 13.37 5.44
N ASP A 301 26.02 13.81 6.49
CA ASP A 301 27.29 14.52 6.34
C ASP A 301 28.14 13.66 5.41
N GLU A 302 28.39 14.14 4.21
CA GLU A 302 29.51 13.68 3.41
C GLU A 302 30.69 13.71 4.35
N VAL A 303 31.23 12.53 4.62
CA VAL A 303 32.46 12.36 5.38
C VAL A 303 33.44 13.33 4.78
N SER A 304 33.61 14.48 5.41
CA SER A 304 34.71 15.39 5.16
C SER A 304 35.98 14.64 5.48
N SER A 305 36.47 13.90 4.50
CA SER A 305 37.82 13.41 4.45
C SER A 305 38.75 14.62 4.21
N GLU A 306 38.91 15.42 5.26
CA GLU A 306 40.13 16.23 5.33
C GLU A 306 41.30 15.25 5.48
N PRO A 307 42.26 15.26 4.52
CA PRO A 307 43.51 14.53 4.73
C PRO A 307 44.23 15.22 5.89
N GLY A 308 44.30 14.55 7.02
CA GLY A 308 45.07 15.00 8.17
C GLY A 308 46.49 15.34 7.77
N GLU A 309 46.79 16.64 7.76
CA GLU A 309 48.12 17.18 7.70
C GLU A 309 48.84 16.78 9.02
N LYS A 310 49.60 15.69 8.92
CA LYS A 310 50.49 15.29 9.99
C LYS A 310 51.58 16.35 10.11
N GLY A 311 51.49 17.14 11.15
CA GLY A 311 52.60 17.98 11.61
C GLY A 311 53.86 17.16 11.80
N ALA A 312 54.91 17.54 11.08
CA ALA A 312 56.28 17.14 11.35
C ALA A 312 56.98 18.28 12.11
N GLY A 313 57.57 17.92 13.16
CA GLY A 313 58.08 18.67 14.25
C GLY A 313 59.14 19.71 13.96
N GLU A 314 59.22 20.62 14.91
CA GLU A 314 60.27 21.52 15.26
C GLU A 314 61.66 20.94 15.12
N THR A 315 62.52 21.73 14.46
CA THR A 315 63.92 21.93 14.94
C THR A 315 64.35 23.34 14.61
N SER A 316 64.58 24.06 15.70
CA SER A 316 65.29 25.33 15.79
C SER A 316 66.68 25.29 15.16
N ARG A 317 67.08 26.37 14.49
CA ARG A 317 68.42 27.01 14.70
C ARG A 317 68.49 28.34 13.96
N ASP A 318 69.02 29.30 14.72
CA ASP A 318 69.51 30.64 14.49
C ASP A 318 70.34 30.81 13.24
N GLU A 319 70.35 31.99 12.72
CA GLU A 319 71.36 33.01 12.52
C GLU A 319 71.18 33.87 11.26
N SER A 320 71.00 35.12 11.55
CA SER A 320 71.64 36.34 11.01
C SER A 320 71.75 36.59 9.49
N GLY A 321 71.35 37.81 9.17
CA GLY A 321 72.14 38.69 8.35
C GLY A 321 71.63 39.08 6.98
N GLY A 322 71.40 40.37 6.78
CA GLY A 322 71.82 41.11 5.61
C GLY A 322 70.72 41.48 4.60
N ASP A 323 70.24 42.66 4.77
CA ASP A 323 70.17 43.81 3.85
C ASP A 323 69.84 43.63 2.36
N GLU A 324 69.09 44.60 1.94
CA GLU A 324 69.08 45.47 0.77
C GLU A 324 68.08 45.24 -0.38
N HIS A 325 67.24 46.21 -0.45
CA HIS A 325 66.92 47.14 -1.56
C HIS A 325 66.32 46.61 -2.87
N GLY A 326 65.22 47.25 -3.30
CA GLY A 326 64.91 47.51 -4.70
C GLY A 326 63.45 47.33 -5.05
N ASP A 327 62.68 48.27 -4.81
CA ASP A 327 61.98 49.28 -5.60
C ASP A 327 61.51 48.87 -7.02
N ARG A 328 60.33 49.34 -7.30
CA ARG A 328 59.60 49.64 -8.58
C ARG A 328 58.44 48.72 -8.97
N THR A 329 57.28 49.19 -8.63
CA THR A 329 56.31 50.00 -9.44
C THR A 329 55.83 49.39 -10.76
N VAL A 330 54.57 49.54 -10.92
CA VAL A 330 53.74 49.99 -12.05
C VAL A 330 52.82 48.95 -12.74
N ALA A 331 51.58 49.19 -12.54
CA ALA A 331 50.43 49.46 -13.41
C ALA A 331 49.78 48.28 -14.20
N SER A 332 48.54 48.14 -13.93
CA SER A 332 47.40 48.53 -14.78
C SER A 332 47.15 47.67 -16.02
N SER A 333 46.01 46.99 -16.02
CA SER A 333 44.89 47.33 -16.93
C SER A 333 43.88 46.18 -17.04
N ASP A 334 42.69 46.48 -16.63
CA ASP A 334 41.45 45.91 -17.15
C ASP A 334 41.26 46.32 -18.63
N PRO A 335 40.61 45.62 -19.51
CA PRO A 335 39.19 45.93 -19.75
C PRO A 335 38.28 44.76 -20.15
N ARG A 336 37.03 44.95 -19.83
CA ARG A 336 35.80 44.35 -20.35
C ARG A 336 35.47 44.86 -21.77
N PRO A 337 34.28 44.45 -22.32
CA PRO A 337 33.93 43.37 -23.23
C PRO A 337 33.62 43.91 -24.65
N PRO A 338 33.00 43.13 -25.56
CA PRO A 338 31.67 43.53 -25.97
C PRO A 338 30.65 42.40 -26.26
N ALA A 339 29.43 42.81 -26.27
CA ALA A 339 28.20 42.10 -26.56
C ALA A 339 27.81 42.14 -28.05
N ALA A 340 26.69 41.40 -28.31
CA ALA A 340 25.76 41.46 -29.47
C ALA A 340 26.22 40.73 -30.73
N ASP A 341 25.42 40.01 -31.46
CA ASP A 341 24.10 40.29 -31.97
C ASP A 341 23.46 39.06 -32.68
N SER A 342 22.19 38.90 -32.54
CA SER A 342 21.10 38.64 -33.48
C SER A 342 21.15 37.49 -34.52
N ASP A 343 20.03 36.80 -34.49
CA ASP A 343 19.02 36.67 -35.55
C ASP A 343 18.84 35.34 -36.28
N ARG A 344 17.56 34.95 -36.26
CA ARG A 344 16.76 34.25 -37.32
C ARG A 344 17.03 32.75 -37.52
N ASP A 345 16.09 31.86 -37.60
CA ASP A 345 14.70 31.83 -38.14
C ASP A 345 14.08 30.46 -37.85
N SER A 346 12.82 30.42 -37.49
CA SER A 346 11.89 29.31 -37.73
C SER A 346 11.62 29.21 -39.24
N PRO A 347 10.97 28.19 -39.83
CA PRO A 347 9.90 27.35 -39.28
C PRO A 347 9.76 25.92 -39.87
N LEU A 348 8.73 25.17 -39.34
CA LEU A 348 7.83 24.18 -40.00
C LEU A 348 8.37 22.78 -40.38
N ARG A 349 7.93 21.77 -39.69
CA ARG A 349 6.85 20.82 -40.01
C ARG A 349 6.55 19.92 -38.84
#